data_b084d649e8689618882d790587cd2f2c
#
_entry.id   b084d649e8689618882d790587cd2f2c
#
_cell.length_a   1.000
_cell.length_b   1.000
_cell.length_c   1.000
_cell.angle_alpha   90.00
_cell.angle_beta   90.00
_cell.angle_gamma   90.00
#
_symmetry.space_group_name_H-M   'P 1'
#
loop_
_entity.id
_entity.type
_entity.pdbx_description
1 polymer ?
#
loop_
_entity_poly.entity_id
_entity_poly.type
_entity_poly.pdbx_seq_one_letter_code
_entity_poly.pdbx_strand_id
1 'polypeptide(L)'
;MHNMRINRNPESRKGMLAMRMDAGYFRGQDIDKASAESDIFVSSSGHYQLVRQEMFETIRREGRLDFQLLYVAAGKAHFYLKEGELTLKEGEAFIYPPGLPQRYGYFLREKPDIYWMHFTGGQAQALLHKTGLPERQAFCPGFHSSVTLLFDRIIRELQQGGLYSQELASAYAQALFYLLSRGVSEKASLKDAAGPEIIKAVEWMHKHPEESSPMSEYARRANMSLSTFIRRFRAHTGVPPQRYITRLRMTNARELMDSTTLPITDIARLVGYDNPLYFSRMFKKETGMSPRGYRQGEKG
;
A
#
# COMPACT_ATOMS: atom_id res chain seq x y z
N MET A 1 -1.02 30.42 16.98
CA MET A 1 0.29 30.18 17.64
C MET A 1 0.05 29.53 18.99
N HIS A 2 0.07 28.22 19.07
CA HIS A 2 0.05 27.54 20.36
C HIS A 2 1.28 26.65 20.45
N ASN A 3 2.23 27.13 21.25
CA ASN A 3 3.52 26.53 21.52
C ASN A 3 3.36 25.11 22.07
N MET A 4 3.89 24.16 21.33
CA MET A 4 4.31 22.88 21.86
C MET A 4 5.45 23.15 22.85
N ARG A 5 5.14 23.31 24.14
CA ARG A 5 6.17 23.32 25.20
C ARG A 5 6.75 21.91 25.28
N ILE A 6 7.75 21.65 24.46
CA ILE A 6 8.71 20.60 24.74
C ILE A 6 9.45 21.06 25.99
N ASN A 7 9.25 20.37 27.09
CA ASN A 7 9.97 20.60 28.35
C ASN A 7 11.47 20.31 28.08
N ARG A 8 12.19 21.35 27.68
CA ARG A 8 13.64 21.31 27.49
C ARG A 8 14.29 21.44 28.87
N ASN A 9 14.41 20.31 29.56
CA ASN A 9 15.32 20.23 30.69
C ASN A 9 16.75 20.03 30.17
N PRO A 10 17.70 20.98 30.40
CA PRO A 10 19.06 20.89 29.85
C PRO A 10 19.94 19.79 30.44
N GLU A 11 19.50 19.10 31.48
CA GLU A 11 20.32 18.13 32.21
C GLU A 11 20.30 16.71 31.66
N SER A 12 19.54 16.40 30.55
CA SER A 12 19.42 15.05 30.02
C SER A 12 20.41 14.69 28.89
N ARG A 13 21.49 15.42 28.72
CA ARG A 13 22.52 15.13 27.67
C ARG A 13 23.39 13.87 27.90
N LYS A 14 23.09 13.03 28.90
CA LYS A 14 23.76 11.73 29.14
C LYS A 14 22.78 10.56 29.30
N GLY A 15 21.56 10.61 28.79
CA GLY A 15 20.58 9.56 28.92
C GLY A 15 20.11 9.05 27.56
N MET A 16 20.22 7.74 27.32
CA MET A 16 19.59 7.02 26.22
C MET A 16 18.12 7.46 26.03
N LEU A 17 17.72 7.79 24.81
CA LEU A 17 16.41 8.28 24.42
C LEU A 17 15.26 7.49 25.06
N ALA A 18 14.33 8.16 25.74
CA ALA A 18 13.14 7.55 26.34
C ALA A 18 12.17 7.01 25.27
N MET A 19 12.16 7.66 24.11
CA MET A 19 11.37 7.32 22.93
C MET A 19 12.21 7.59 21.69
N ARG A 20 12.17 6.69 20.73
CA ARG A 20 12.72 6.91 19.38
C ARG A 20 11.63 7.56 18.54
N MET A 21 11.90 8.72 17.99
CA MET A 21 11.00 9.44 17.10
C MET A 21 11.78 9.84 15.85
N ASP A 22 11.26 9.48 14.70
CA ASP A 22 11.68 9.99 13.40
C ASP A 22 10.51 10.77 12.79
N ALA A 23 10.69 12.05 12.47
CA ALA A 23 9.59 12.89 12.00
C ALA A 23 10.08 13.98 11.05
N GLY A 24 9.25 14.28 10.04
CA GLY A 24 9.39 15.37 9.11
C GLY A 24 8.23 16.38 9.27
N TYR A 25 8.53 17.64 9.03
CA TYR A 25 7.59 18.76 9.12
C TYR A 25 7.72 19.66 7.91
N PHE A 26 6.59 20.20 7.43
CA PHE A 26 6.62 21.25 6.42
C PHE A 26 7.44 22.44 6.91
N ARG A 27 8.33 22.94 6.04
CA ARG A 27 9.29 24.00 6.37
C ARG A 27 9.00 25.34 5.71
N GLY A 28 7.89 25.45 4.93
CA GLY A 28 7.50 26.70 4.29
C GLY A 28 7.05 27.76 5.30
N GLN A 29 7.09 29.04 4.88
CA GLN A 29 6.76 30.17 5.74
C GLN A 29 5.25 30.32 5.99
N ASP A 30 4.41 29.88 5.05
CA ASP A 30 2.95 30.04 5.10
C ASP A 30 2.26 28.69 4.85
N ILE A 31 1.99 27.98 5.95
CA ILE A 31 1.33 26.67 5.91
C ILE A 31 -0.14 26.80 5.48
N ASP A 32 -0.82 27.87 5.86
CA ASP A 32 -2.24 28.07 5.56
C ASP A 32 -2.43 28.30 4.07
N LYS A 33 -1.58 29.13 3.47
CA LYS A 33 -1.57 29.37 2.02
C LYS A 33 -1.22 28.10 1.24
N ALA A 34 -0.12 27.44 1.59
CA ALA A 34 0.32 26.22 0.92
C ALA A 34 -0.73 25.11 1.00
N SER A 35 -1.43 24.98 2.12
CA SER A 35 -2.50 23.99 2.29
C SER A 35 -3.75 24.33 1.48
N ALA A 36 -4.10 25.62 1.35
CA ALA A 36 -5.25 26.07 0.57
C ALA A 36 -5.07 25.91 -0.95
N GLU A 37 -3.83 26.01 -1.42
CA GLU A 37 -3.46 25.86 -2.84
C GLU A 37 -3.25 24.39 -3.26
N SER A 38 -3.24 23.45 -2.31
CA SER A 38 -2.95 22.02 -2.55
C SER A 38 -4.21 21.17 -2.51
N ASP A 39 -4.31 20.19 -3.42
CA ASP A 39 -5.36 19.16 -3.36
C ASP A 39 -5.19 18.29 -2.10
N ILE A 40 -4.00 17.81 -1.86
CA ILE A 40 -3.58 17.11 -0.63
C ILE A 40 -2.30 17.78 -0.14
N PHE A 41 -2.29 18.14 1.13
CA PHE A 41 -1.15 18.78 1.78
C PHE A 41 -0.77 18.00 3.03
N VAL A 42 0.49 17.55 3.11
CA VAL A 42 1.01 16.87 4.29
C VAL A 42 1.80 17.87 5.14
N SER A 43 1.23 18.24 6.29
CA SER A 43 1.86 19.21 7.20
C SER A 43 2.99 18.58 8.04
N SER A 44 2.85 17.31 8.39
CA SER A 44 3.87 16.56 9.13
C SER A 44 3.59 15.06 9.10
N SER A 45 4.63 14.26 9.22
CA SER A 45 4.54 12.81 9.37
C SER A 45 5.67 12.28 10.23
N GLY A 46 5.46 11.17 10.91
CA GLY A 46 6.49 10.60 11.74
C GLY A 46 6.19 9.17 12.19
N HIS A 47 7.17 8.64 12.90
CA HIS A 47 7.24 7.29 13.41
C HIS A 47 7.65 7.32 14.88
N TYR A 48 6.92 6.59 15.75
CA TYR A 48 7.18 6.48 17.17
C TYR A 48 7.46 5.05 17.61
N GLN A 49 8.52 4.88 18.41
CA GLN A 49 8.80 3.65 19.15
C GLN A 49 9.15 4.04 20.60
N LEU A 50 8.44 3.45 21.57
CA LEU A 50 8.82 3.62 22.99
C LEU A 50 10.02 2.73 23.29
N VAL A 51 11.05 3.29 23.94
CA VAL A 51 12.30 2.57 24.31
C VAL A 51 12.41 2.37 25.81
N ARG A 52 12.07 3.39 26.61
CA ARG A 52 12.17 3.37 28.08
C ARG A 52 11.02 4.05 28.79
N GLN A 53 10.28 4.92 28.12
CA GLN A 53 9.13 5.60 28.69
C GLN A 53 7.99 4.60 28.82
N GLU A 54 7.50 4.36 30.03
CA GLU A 54 6.47 3.34 30.28
C GLU A 54 5.16 3.63 29.54
N MET A 55 4.82 4.92 29.40
CA MET A 55 3.60 5.37 28.71
C MET A 55 3.85 6.69 27.99
N PHE A 56 3.25 6.82 26.82
CA PHE A 56 3.12 8.07 26.08
C PHE A 56 1.63 8.36 25.88
N GLU A 57 1.18 9.57 26.21
CA GLU A 57 -0.21 9.98 26.02
C GLU A 57 -0.28 11.33 25.28
N THR A 58 -1.23 11.43 24.38
CA THR A 58 -1.60 12.68 23.71
C THR A 58 -3.01 13.07 24.11
N ILE A 59 -3.19 14.33 24.56
CA ILE A 59 -4.49 14.92 24.87
C ILE A 59 -4.62 16.26 24.13
N ARG A 60 -5.64 16.38 23.26
CA ARG A 60 -6.01 17.62 22.58
C ARG A 60 -7.52 17.80 22.68
N ARG A 61 -7.95 18.67 23.60
CA ARG A 61 -9.37 18.84 23.95
C ARG A 61 -10.19 19.40 22.79
N GLU A 62 -9.60 20.26 21.95
CA GLU A 62 -10.26 20.89 20.81
C GLU A 62 -9.94 20.20 19.47
N GLY A 63 -9.16 19.08 19.53
CA GLY A 63 -8.71 18.40 18.34
C GLY A 63 -7.62 19.15 17.58
N ARG A 64 -7.56 18.95 16.29
CA ARG A 64 -6.64 19.59 15.33
C ARG A 64 -7.44 20.28 14.24
N LEU A 65 -6.83 21.22 13.52
CA LEU A 65 -7.41 21.85 12.34
C LEU A 65 -7.26 21.01 11.06
N ASP A 66 -6.38 20.00 11.08
CA ASP A 66 -6.11 19.09 10.00
C ASP A 66 -6.54 17.64 10.37
N PHE A 67 -6.54 16.75 9.39
CA PHE A 67 -6.73 15.32 9.61
C PHE A 67 -5.48 14.70 10.22
N GLN A 68 -5.66 13.66 11.04
CA GLN A 68 -4.56 12.82 11.50
C GLN A 68 -4.85 11.35 11.20
N LEU A 69 -3.97 10.73 10.42
CA LEU A 69 -3.91 9.27 10.26
C LEU A 69 -2.92 8.70 11.26
N LEU A 70 -3.33 7.64 11.96
CA LEU A 70 -2.50 6.80 12.83
C LEU A 70 -2.56 5.36 12.32
N TYR A 71 -1.40 4.70 12.19
CA TYR A 71 -1.27 3.32 11.76
C TYR A 71 -0.38 2.56 12.73
N VAL A 72 -0.84 1.41 13.20
CA VAL A 72 -0.11 0.52 14.12
C VAL A 72 0.68 -0.49 13.30
N ALA A 73 1.99 -0.30 13.18
CA ALA A 73 2.88 -1.22 12.48
C ALA A 73 3.25 -2.43 13.36
N ALA A 74 3.31 -2.26 14.70
CA ALA A 74 3.43 -3.35 15.66
C ALA A 74 2.89 -2.92 17.03
N GLY A 75 2.56 -3.89 17.89
CA GLY A 75 2.06 -3.66 19.24
C GLY A 75 0.63 -3.16 19.27
N LYS A 76 0.36 -2.16 20.13
CA LYS A 76 -0.98 -1.61 20.32
C LYS A 76 -0.98 -0.12 20.56
N ALA A 77 -2.14 0.51 20.24
CA ALA A 77 -2.46 1.90 20.56
C ALA A 77 -3.85 1.99 21.20
N HIS A 78 -4.00 2.80 22.26
CA HIS A 78 -5.24 2.97 23.01
C HIS A 78 -5.83 4.34 22.73
N PHE A 79 -7.09 4.36 22.30
CA PHE A 79 -7.86 5.57 21.98
C PHE A 79 -9.00 5.71 22.96
N TYR A 80 -9.16 6.90 23.54
CA TYR A 80 -10.22 7.21 24.50
C TYR A 80 -11.22 8.14 23.81
N LEU A 81 -12.25 7.54 23.24
CA LEU A 81 -13.31 8.22 22.50
C LEU A 81 -14.49 8.51 23.44
N LYS A 82 -15.44 9.36 23.01
CA LYS A 82 -16.67 9.61 23.79
C LYS A 82 -17.49 8.33 23.98
N GLU A 83 -17.47 7.46 23.01
CA GLU A 83 -18.21 6.20 22.96
C GLU A 83 -17.55 5.07 23.78
N GLY A 84 -16.32 5.29 24.26
CA GLY A 84 -15.56 4.34 25.07
C GLY A 84 -14.12 4.20 24.62
N GLU A 85 -13.43 3.22 25.20
CA GLU A 85 -12.05 2.89 24.86
C GLU A 85 -11.99 1.99 23.61
N LEU A 86 -11.10 2.32 22.68
CA LEU A 86 -10.80 1.57 21.49
C LEU A 86 -9.32 1.21 21.47
N THR A 87 -8.99 -0.07 21.35
CA THR A 87 -7.60 -0.54 21.21
C THR A 87 -7.34 -0.98 19.78
N LEU A 88 -6.39 -0.30 19.13
CA LEU A 88 -5.85 -0.70 17.83
C LEU A 88 -4.70 -1.67 18.01
N LYS A 89 -4.63 -2.66 17.09
CA LYS A 89 -3.59 -3.67 17.01
C LYS A 89 -2.79 -3.53 15.72
N GLU A 90 -1.74 -4.31 15.59
CA GLU A 90 -0.93 -4.39 14.38
C GLU A 90 -1.79 -4.52 13.10
N GLY A 91 -1.48 -3.71 12.10
CA GLY A 91 -2.19 -3.63 10.82
C GLY A 91 -3.50 -2.84 10.89
N GLU A 92 -3.82 -2.19 12.01
CA GLU A 92 -5.01 -1.35 12.16
C GLU A 92 -4.66 0.14 12.12
N ALA A 93 -5.63 0.94 11.70
CA ALA A 93 -5.48 2.37 11.53
C ALA A 93 -6.70 3.14 12.03
N PHE A 94 -6.51 4.42 12.29
CA PHE A 94 -7.55 5.36 12.69
C PHE A 94 -7.32 6.73 12.06
N ILE A 95 -8.41 7.38 11.61
CA ILE A 95 -8.36 8.75 11.09
C ILE A 95 -9.17 9.65 12.02
N TYR A 96 -8.49 10.63 12.61
CA TYR A 96 -9.12 11.76 13.28
C TYR A 96 -9.44 12.85 12.24
N PRO A 97 -10.72 13.24 12.08
CA PRO A 97 -11.07 14.43 11.30
C PRO A 97 -10.75 15.71 12.07
N PRO A 98 -10.69 16.86 11.40
CA PRO A 98 -10.55 18.17 12.02
C PRO A 98 -11.58 18.40 13.12
N GLY A 99 -11.17 19.07 14.22
CA GLY A 99 -12.04 19.44 15.34
C GLY A 99 -12.45 18.30 16.26
N LEU A 100 -12.11 17.05 15.97
CA LEU A 100 -12.42 15.93 16.87
C LEU A 100 -11.44 15.93 18.05
N PRO A 101 -11.91 16.02 19.33
CA PRO A 101 -11.06 15.85 20.50
C PRO A 101 -10.25 14.56 20.43
N GLN A 102 -8.97 14.66 20.78
CA GLN A 102 -8.04 13.54 20.70
C GLN A 102 -7.52 13.17 22.07
N ARG A 103 -7.68 11.91 22.44
CA ARG A 103 -6.99 11.32 23.57
C ARG A 103 -6.58 9.90 23.18
N TYR A 104 -5.28 9.65 23.11
CA TYR A 104 -4.72 8.34 22.80
C TYR A 104 -3.36 8.15 23.45
N GLY A 105 -2.97 6.89 23.67
CA GLY A 105 -1.71 6.57 24.33
C GLY A 105 -1.15 5.22 23.91
N TYR A 106 0.12 5.03 24.28
CA TYR A 106 0.90 3.83 24.02
C TYR A 106 1.60 3.37 25.30
N PHE A 107 1.68 2.07 25.53
CA PHE A 107 2.37 1.48 26.67
C PHE A 107 3.60 0.68 26.21
N LEU A 108 4.75 0.92 26.83
CA LEU A 108 6.02 0.26 26.50
C LEU A 108 5.92 -1.28 26.51
N ARG A 109 5.19 -1.85 27.48
CA ARG A 109 4.97 -3.29 27.61
C ARG A 109 4.30 -3.93 26.38
N GLU A 110 3.61 -3.14 25.57
CA GLU A 110 2.91 -3.58 24.37
C GLU A 110 3.75 -3.37 23.10
N LYS A 111 4.97 -2.86 23.23
CA LYS A 111 5.96 -2.65 22.16
C LYS A 111 5.38 -1.89 20.96
N PRO A 112 4.81 -0.69 21.18
CA PRO A 112 4.16 0.06 20.10
C PRO A 112 5.17 0.53 19.05
N ASP A 113 4.78 0.35 17.79
CA ASP A 113 5.44 0.86 16.61
C ASP A 113 4.39 1.57 15.77
N ILE A 114 4.39 2.92 15.81
CA ILE A 114 3.26 3.73 15.36
C ILE A 114 3.72 4.75 14.33
N TYR A 115 3.12 4.71 13.15
CA TYR A 115 3.23 5.74 12.13
C TYR A 115 2.07 6.72 12.23
N TRP A 116 2.33 7.98 11.97
CA TRP A 116 1.32 9.01 11.94
C TRP A 116 1.58 10.03 10.82
N MET A 117 0.52 10.66 10.36
CA MET A 117 0.56 11.71 9.35
C MET A 117 -0.54 12.73 9.62
N HIS A 118 -0.19 14.01 9.57
CA HIS A 118 -1.15 15.12 9.56
C HIS A 118 -1.27 15.64 8.12
N PHE A 119 -2.51 15.78 7.67
CA PHE A 119 -2.78 16.18 6.30
C PHE A 119 -4.05 17.02 6.19
N THR A 120 -4.13 17.83 5.15
CA THR A 120 -5.26 18.69 4.80
C THR A 120 -5.28 18.92 3.29
N GLY A 121 -5.92 19.97 2.79
CA GLY A 121 -6.01 20.33 1.39
C GLY A 121 -7.43 20.27 0.85
N GLY A 122 -7.64 20.93 -0.29
CA GLY A 122 -8.98 21.10 -0.88
C GLY A 122 -9.69 19.80 -1.27
N GLN A 123 -8.93 18.72 -1.53
CA GLN A 123 -9.45 17.41 -1.91
C GLN A 123 -9.28 16.33 -0.82
N ALA A 124 -8.81 16.68 0.39
CA ALA A 124 -8.54 15.70 1.43
C ALA A 124 -9.80 14.91 1.82
N GLN A 125 -10.91 15.59 2.09
CA GLN A 125 -12.20 14.96 2.40
C GLN A 125 -12.74 14.13 1.23
N ALA A 126 -12.65 14.66 0.00
CA ALA A 126 -13.09 13.95 -1.20
C ALA A 126 -12.28 12.67 -1.44
N LEU A 127 -10.97 12.69 -1.17
CA LEU A 127 -10.11 11.52 -1.27
C LEU A 127 -10.48 10.44 -0.24
N LEU A 128 -10.74 10.81 1.02
CA LEU A 128 -11.21 9.87 2.04
C LEU A 128 -12.54 9.25 1.65
N HIS A 129 -13.48 10.04 1.17
CA HIS A 129 -14.76 9.54 0.66
C HIS A 129 -14.59 8.61 -0.54
N LYS A 130 -13.78 9.00 -1.53
CA LYS A 130 -13.48 8.18 -2.72
C LYS A 130 -12.84 6.84 -2.37
N THR A 131 -11.95 6.83 -1.38
CA THR A 131 -11.27 5.61 -0.93
C THR A 131 -12.12 4.76 0.03
N GLY A 132 -13.26 5.28 0.50
CA GLY A 132 -14.12 4.59 1.46
C GLY A 132 -13.44 4.34 2.81
N LEU A 133 -12.38 5.08 3.13
CA LEU A 133 -11.70 4.97 4.42
C LEU A 133 -12.53 5.66 5.51
N PRO A 134 -12.90 4.93 6.58
CA PRO A 134 -13.74 5.48 7.62
C PRO A 134 -12.99 6.46 8.52
N GLU A 135 -13.68 7.51 8.91
CA GLU A 135 -13.24 8.43 9.96
C GLU A 135 -13.87 8.07 11.30
N ARG A 136 -13.22 8.40 12.41
CA ARG A 136 -13.70 8.21 13.79
C ARG A 136 -13.91 6.75 14.21
N GLN A 137 -13.44 5.80 13.44
CA GLN A 137 -13.47 4.38 13.78
C GLN A 137 -12.22 3.66 13.30
N ALA A 138 -11.89 2.55 13.95
CA ALA A 138 -10.81 1.70 13.51
C ALA A 138 -11.14 1.01 12.19
N PHE A 139 -10.14 0.87 11.35
CA PHE A 139 -10.20 0.03 10.16
C PHE A 139 -8.91 -0.77 10.01
N CYS A 140 -8.98 -1.88 9.31
CA CYS A 140 -7.87 -2.81 9.25
C CYS A 140 -7.42 -3.03 7.79
N PRO A 141 -6.48 -2.22 7.30
CA PRO A 141 -5.85 -2.46 5.99
C PRO A 141 -4.93 -3.68 5.99
N GLY A 142 -4.61 -4.23 7.16
CA GLY A 142 -3.60 -5.28 7.32
C GLY A 142 -2.19 -4.73 7.45
N PHE A 143 -1.24 -5.63 7.79
CA PHE A 143 0.17 -5.28 7.78
C PHE A 143 0.74 -5.48 6.37
N HIS A 144 1.30 -4.42 5.80
CA HIS A 144 2.01 -4.43 4.53
C HIS A 144 3.26 -3.57 4.65
N SER A 145 4.42 -4.12 4.34
CA SER A 145 5.69 -3.36 4.31
C SER A 145 5.64 -2.15 3.37
N SER A 146 4.79 -2.20 2.35
CA SER A 146 4.54 -1.06 1.45
C SER A 146 3.90 0.14 2.17
N VAL A 147 3.10 -0.08 3.23
CA VAL A 147 2.48 1.00 4.02
C VAL A 147 3.57 1.76 4.78
N THR A 148 4.42 1.04 5.52
CA THR A 148 5.52 1.65 6.29
C THR A 148 6.52 2.32 5.34
N LEU A 149 6.82 1.72 4.18
CA LEU A 149 7.70 2.31 3.17
C LEU A 149 7.17 3.66 2.66
N LEU A 150 5.86 3.79 2.41
CA LEU A 150 5.27 5.06 1.99
C LEU A 150 5.34 6.12 3.09
N PHE A 151 5.10 5.76 4.35
CA PHE A 151 5.33 6.66 5.48
C PHE A 151 6.79 7.12 5.56
N ASP A 152 7.75 6.20 5.43
CA ASP A 152 9.18 6.53 5.45
C ASP A 152 9.57 7.47 4.29
N ARG A 153 8.95 7.32 3.10
CA ARG A 153 9.13 8.24 1.98
C ARG A 153 8.60 9.63 2.30
N ILE A 154 7.38 9.73 2.83
CA ILE A 154 6.77 11.00 3.24
C ILE A 154 7.65 11.71 4.29
N ILE A 155 8.07 10.98 5.34
CA ILE A 155 8.93 11.52 6.40
C ILE A 155 10.22 12.09 5.81
N ARG A 156 10.84 11.36 4.90
CA ARG A 156 12.11 11.73 4.26
C ARG A 156 11.98 12.99 3.41
N GLU A 157 10.91 13.10 2.59
CA GLU A 157 10.66 14.31 1.81
C GLU A 157 10.50 15.55 2.70
N LEU A 158 9.69 15.44 3.77
CA LEU A 158 9.49 16.53 4.71
C LEU A 158 10.77 16.89 5.51
N GLN A 159 11.67 15.94 5.74
CA GLN A 159 12.96 16.20 6.38
C GLN A 159 13.94 16.89 5.46
N GLN A 160 14.01 16.48 4.20
CA GLN A 160 14.95 17.00 3.23
C GLN A 160 14.57 18.41 2.76
N GLY A 161 13.27 18.66 2.52
CA GLY A 161 12.75 19.98 2.11
C GLY A 161 13.35 20.47 0.78
N GLY A 162 13.63 19.54 -0.14
CA GLY A 162 14.20 19.83 -1.47
C GLY A 162 13.13 20.31 -2.46
N LEU A 163 13.55 20.51 -3.71
CA LEU A 163 12.65 20.85 -4.81
C LEU A 163 11.59 19.75 -4.96
N TYR A 164 10.32 20.14 -5.03
CA TYR A 164 9.15 19.25 -5.12
C TYR A 164 8.94 18.29 -3.92
N SER A 165 9.61 18.50 -2.78
CA SER A 165 9.42 17.64 -1.60
C SER A 165 7.97 17.59 -1.11
N GLN A 166 7.26 18.71 -1.17
CA GLN A 166 5.85 18.77 -0.75
C GLN A 166 4.94 18.02 -1.72
N GLU A 167 5.16 18.20 -3.02
CA GLU A 167 4.41 17.49 -4.07
C GLU A 167 4.66 15.99 -4.00
N LEU A 168 5.90 15.57 -3.75
CA LEU A 168 6.25 14.17 -3.56
C LEU A 168 5.62 13.61 -2.29
N ALA A 169 5.68 14.32 -1.16
CA ALA A 169 5.02 13.90 0.07
C ALA A 169 3.50 13.74 -0.12
N SER A 170 2.87 14.67 -0.85
CA SER A 170 1.44 14.62 -1.19
C SER A 170 1.09 13.45 -2.12
N ALA A 171 1.93 13.17 -3.11
CA ALA A 171 1.75 12.02 -4.02
C ALA A 171 1.90 10.68 -3.27
N TYR A 172 2.89 10.56 -2.38
CA TYR A 172 3.04 9.38 -1.52
C TYR A 172 1.88 9.21 -0.55
N ALA A 173 1.33 10.31 0.00
CA ALA A 173 0.14 10.26 0.85
C ALA A 173 -1.09 9.78 0.07
N GLN A 174 -1.30 10.24 -1.17
CA GLN A 174 -2.37 9.72 -2.02
C GLN A 174 -2.20 8.22 -2.30
N ALA A 175 -0.99 7.78 -2.65
CA ALA A 175 -0.68 6.37 -2.85
C ALA A 175 -0.95 5.55 -1.57
N LEU A 176 -0.60 6.09 -0.39
CA LEU A 176 -0.86 5.47 0.90
C LEU A 176 -2.37 5.28 1.13
N PHE A 177 -3.21 6.28 0.89
CA PHE A 177 -4.67 6.15 1.04
C PHE A 177 -5.25 5.08 0.11
N TYR A 178 -4.83 5.01 -1.15
CA TYR A 178 -5.27 3.94 -2.06
C TYR A 178 -4.80 2.56 -1.59
N LEU A 179 -3.57 2.46 -1.07
CA LEU A 179 -3.05 1.19 -0.55
C LEU A 179 -3.83 0.74 0.69
N LEU A 180 -4.12 1.64 1.63
CA LEU A 180 -4.94 1.35 2.81
C LEU A 180 -6.35 0.92 2.42
N SER A 181 -7.00 1.63 1.50
CA SER A 181 -8.33 1.29 0.98
C SER A 181 -8.35 -0.10 0.33
N ARG A 182 -7.35 -0.41 -0.49
CA ARG A 182 -7.19 -1.72 -1.11
C ARG A 182 -7.08 -2.81 -0.04
N GLY A 183 -6.26 -2.62 1.00
CA GLY A 183 -6.11 -3.57 2.09
C GLY A 183 -7.41 -3.81 2.87
N VAL A 184 -8.22 -2.76 3.11
CA VAL A 184 -9.55 -2.89 3.71
C VAL A 184 -10.48 -3.69 2.81
N SER A 185 -10.50 -3.38 1.51
CA SER A 185 -11.36 -4.07 0.53
C SER A 185 -10.95 -5.53 0.34
N GLU A 186 -9.66 -5.82 0.29
CA GLU A 186 -9.13 -7.18 0.20
C GLU A 186 -9.50 -7.98 1.45
N LYS A 187 -9.40 -7.40 2.64
CA LYS A 187 -9.79 -8.08 3.89
C LYS A 187 -11.31 -8.31 4.00
N ALA A 188 -12.12 -7.40 3.51
CA ALA A 188 -13.57 -7.59 3.40
C ALA A 188 -13.91 -8.69 2.39
N SER A 189 -13.20 -8.71 1.25
CA SER A 189 -13.33 -9.72 0.19
C SER A 189 -12.75 -11.09 0.60
N LEU A 190 -11.79 -11.14 1.54
CA LEU A 190 -11.24 -12.40 2.09
C LEU A 190 -12.27 -13.22 2.87
N LYS A 191 -13.41 -12.63 3.28
CA LYS A 191 -14.56 -13.40 3.76
C LYS A 191 -15.28 -14.14 2.64
N ASP A 192 -15.19 -13.67 1.36
CA ASP A 192 -15.95 -14.24 0.23
C ASP A 192 -15.15 -14.57 -1.04
N ALA A 193 -13.95 -14.01 -1.28
CA ALA A 193 -13.14 -14.31 -2.49
C ALA A 193 -11.64 -14.24 -2.20
N ALA A 194 -10.83 -14.91 -2.98
CA ALA A 194 -9.37 -14.94 -3.04
C ALA A 194 -8.58 -14.78 -1.73
N GLY A 195 -8.25 -15.87 -1.07
CA GLY A 195 -7.26 -15.92 0.01
C GLY A 195 -5.85 -15.52 -0.47
N PRO A 196 -4.89 -15.25 0.46
CA PRO A 196 -3.50 -14.94 0.13
C PRO A 196 -2.86 -15.94 -0.83
N GLU A 197 -3.38 -17.16 -0.90
CA GLU A 197 -2.94 -18.23 -1.80
C GLU A 197 -3.20 -17.90 -3.28
N ILE A 198 -4.29 -17.20 -3.60
CA ILE A 198 -4.57 -16.77 -4.98
C ILE A 198 -3.61 -15.65 -5.40
N ILE A 199 -3.33 -14.71 -4.51
CA ILE A 199 -2.35 -13.64 -4.76
C ILE A 199 -0.98 -14.25 -5.03
N LYS A 200 -0.54 -15.20 -4.19
CA LYS A 200 0.71 -15.95 -4.40
C LYS A 200 0.73 -16.72 -5.72
N ALA A 201 -0.41 -17.29 -6.13
CA ALA A 201 -0.51 -17.97 -7.40
C ALA A 201 -0.37 -17.00 -8.59
N VAL A 202 -0.97 -15.81 -8.52
CA VAL A 202 -0.80 -14.73 -9.51
C VAL A 202 0.67 -14.27 -9.57
N GLU A 203 1.28 -13.98 -8.42
CA GLU A 203 2.71 -13.60 -8.34
C GLU A 203 3.63 -14.67 -8.93
N TRP A 204 3.33 -15.95 -8.65
CA TRP A 204 4.09 -17.07 -9.19
C TRP A 204 3.98 -17.14 -10.71
N MET A 205 2.76 -16.98 -11.27
CA MET A 205 2.56 -16.94 -12.72
C MET A 205 3.33 -15.81 -13.39
N HIS A 206 3.46 -14.65 -12.72
CA HIS A 206 4.27 -13.52 -13.22
C HIS A 206 5.76 -13.80 -13.19
N LYS A 207 6.26 -14.47 -12.14
CA LYS A 207 7.68 -14.79 -11.98
C LYS A 207 8.11 -15.97 -12.86
N HIS A 208 7.20 -16.88 -13.15
CA HIS A 208 7.46 -18.14 -13.88
C HIS A 208 6.43 -18.38 -14.99
N PRO A 209 6.31 -17.44 -15.97
CA PRO A 209 5.35 -17.59 -17.05
C PRO A 209 5.65 -18.78 -17.97
N GLU A 210 6.92 -19.21 -18.03
CA GLU A 210 7.39 -20.37 -18.78
C GLU A 210 6.97 -21.72 -18.17
N GLU A 211 6.61 -21.75 -16.89
CA GLU A 211 6.28 -23.01 -16.20
C GLU A 211 5.01 -23.66 -16.77
N SER A 212 5.14 -24.82 -17.39
CA SER A 212 4.05 -25.59 -18.02
C SER A 212 3.28 -26.47 -17.04
N SER A 213 3.14 -26.05 -15.77
CA SER A 213 2.39 -26.79 -14.76
C SER A 213 0.88 -26.81 -15.06
N PRO A 214 0.20 -27.97 -14.87
CA PRO A 214 -1.24 -28.04 -14.99
C PRO A 214 -1.94 -27.20 -13.92
N MET A 215 -3.15 -26.71 -14.18
CA MET A 215 -3.91 -25.88 -13.23
C MET A 215 -4.19 -26.59 -11.91
N SER A 216 -4.23 -27.91 -11.88
CA SER A 216 -4.33 -28.72 -10.67
C SER A 216 -3.13 -28.54 -9.75
N GLU A 217 -1.95 -28.30 -10.27
CA GLU A 217 -0.75 -28.04 -9.48
C GLU A 217 -0.81 -26.67 -8.82
N TYR A 218 -1.26 -25.64 -9.52
CA TYR A 218 -1.52 -24.33 -8.93
C TYR A 218 -2.57 -24.40 -7.83
N ALA A 219 -3.63 -25.17 -8.03
CA ALA A 219 -4.67 -25.40 -7.03
C ALA A 219 -4.10 -26.10 -5.79
N ARG A 220 -3.25 -27.13 -5.98
CA ARG A 220 -2.58 -27.86 -4.91
C ARG A 220 -1.66 -26.95 -4.10
N ARG A 221 -0.85 -26.11 -4.76
CA ARG A 221 0.02 -25.11 -4.09
C ARG A 221 -0.80 -24.09 -3.28
N ALA A 222 -2.03 -23.79 -3.75
CA ALA A 222 -2.96 -22.91 -3.07
C ALA A 222 -3.81 -23.62 -1.98
N ASN A 223 -3.55 -24.90 -1.68
CA ASN A 223 -4.33 -25.73 -0.76
C ASN A 223 -5.84 -25.74 -1.08
N MET A 224 -6.19 -25.79 -2.37
CA MET A 224 -7.57 -25.73 -2.85
C MET A 224 -7.88 -26.87 -3.82
N SER A 225 -9.18 -27.24 -3.91
CA SER A 225 -9.65 -28.03 -5.06
C SER A 225 -9.55 -27.20 -6.34
N LEU A 226 -9.37 -27.87 -7.48
CA LEU A 226 -9.27 -27.20 -8.79
C LEU A 226 -10.45 -26.27 -9.07
N SER A 227 -11.66 -26.71 -8.78
CA SER A 227 -12.89 -25.92 -8.96
C SER A 227 -12.92 -24.66 -8.08
N THR A 228 -12.50 -24.80 -6.81
CA THR A 228 -12.40 -23.66 -5.88
C THR A 228 -11.35 -22.69 -6.33
N PHE A 229 -10.17 -23.18 -6.77
CA PHE A 229 -9.10 -22.36 -7.30
C PHE A 229 -9.55 -21.55 -8.52
N ILE A 230 -10.15 -22.21 -9.53
CA ILE A 230 -10.64 -21.53 -10.76
C ILE A 230 -11.65 -20.43 -10.40
N ARG A 231 -12.63 -20.74 -9.53
CA ARG A 231 -13.67 -19.80 -9.12
C ARG A 231 -13.07 -18.58 -8.40
N ARG A 232 -12.21 -18.80 -7.40
CA ARG A 232 -11.57 -17.73 -6.62
C ARG A 232 -10.60 -16.92 -7.46
N PHE A 233 -9.80 -17.58 -8.29
CA PHE A 233 -8.88 -16.91 -9.21
C PHE A 233 -9.62 -16.00 -10.18
N ARG A 234 -10.73 -16.48 -10.78
CA ARG A 234 -11.56 -15.65 -11.66
C ARG A 234 -12.21 -14.49 -10.92
N ALA A 235 -12.67 -14.68 -9.68
CA ALA A 235 -13.21 -13.60 -8.86
C ALA A 235 -12.18 -12.51 -8.59
N HIS A 236 -10.90 -12.89 -8.39
CA HIS A 236 -9.81 -11.95 -8.13
C HIS A 236 -9.29 -11.25 -9.39
N THR A 237 -9.08 -11.99 -10.50
CA THR A 237 -8.41 -11.48 -11.71
C THR A 237 -9.38 -11.09 -12.84
N GLY A 238 -10.67 -11.38 -12.67
CA GLY A 238 -11.69 -11.20 -13.71
C GLY A 238 -11.71 -12.28 -14.81
N VAL A 239 -10.67 -13.12 -14.88
CA VAL A 239 -10.55 -14.16 -15.94
C VAL A 239 -10.09 -15.51 -15.35
N PRO A 240 -10.42 -16.64 -15.98
CA PRO A 240 -9.93 -17.95 -15.54
C PRO A 240 -8.39 -18.04 -15.58
N PRO A 241 -7.75 -18.81 -14.67
CA PRO A 241 -6.29 -18.87 -14.54
C PRO A 241 -5.59 -19.32 -15.84
N GLN A 242 -6.16 -20.26 -16.60
CA GLN A 242 -5.61 -20.70 -17.88
C GLN A 242 -5.56 -19.56 -18.92
N ARG A 243 -6.59 -18.73 -18.96
CA ARG A 243 -6.65 -17.56 -19.85
C ARG A 243 -5.68 -16.49 -19.40
N TYR A 244 -5.52 -16.32 -18.08
CA TYR A 244 -4.60 -15.37 -17.48
C TYR A 244 -3.15 -15.67 -17.87
N ILE A 245 -2.68 -16.90 -17.64
CA ILE A 245 -1.30 -17.30 -17.97
C ILE A 245 -1.05 -17.26 -19.50
N THR A 246 -2.05 -17.62 -20.31
CA THR A 246 -1.94 -17.51 -21.76
C THR A 246 -1.71 -16.06 -22.20
N ARG A 247 -2.49 -15.11 -21.69
CA ARG A 247 -2.32 -13.68 -21.99
C ARG A 247 -0.95 -13.16 -21.54
N LEU A 248 -0.51 -13.54 -20.35
CA LEU A 248 0.79 -13.17 -19.81
C LEU A 248 1.93 -13.65 -20.73
N ARG A 249 1.89 -14.91 -21.17
CA ARG A 249 2.84 -15.48 -22.11
C ARG A 249 2.85 -14.77 -23.46
N MET A 250 1.68 -14.40 -23.97
CA MET A 250 1.59 -13.66 -25.25
C MET A 250 2.12 -12.23 -25.12
N THR A 251 1.93 -11.59 -23.95
CA THR A 251 2.54 -10.27 -23.67
C THR A 251 4.05 -10.36 -23.62
N ASN A 252 4.61 -11.33 -22.91
CA ASN A 252 6.06 -11.56 -22.84
C ASN A 252 6.65 -11.93 -24.22
N ALA A 253 5.89 -12.72 -25.01
CA ALA A 253 6.32 -13.06 -26.38
C ALA A 253 6.43 -11.82 -27.28
N ARG A 254 5.46 -10.87 -27.18
CA ARG A 254 5.53 -9.61 -27.92
C ARG A 254 6.75 -8.79 -27.50
N GLU A 255 6.96 -8.64 -26.20
CA GLU A 255 8.10 -7.92 -25.66
C GLU A 255 9.44 -8.49 -26.13
N LEU A 256 9.59 -9.84 -26.13
CA LEU A 256 10.77 -10.51 -26.66
C LEU A 256 10.93 -10.32 -28.19
N MET A 257 9.82 -10.27 -28.93
CA MET A 257 9.88 -9.99 -30.36
C MET A 257 10.28 -8.57 -30.69
N ASP A 258 9.85 -7.61 -29.86
CA ASP A 258 10.15 -6.18 -30.03
C ASP A 258 11.58 -5.84 -29.59
N SER A 259 12.07 -6.52 -28.53
CA SER A 259 13.36 -6.21 -27.91
C SER A 259 14.53 -7.09 -28.37
N THR A 260 14.27 -8.19 -29.09
CA THR A 260 15.31 -9.16 -29.51
C THR A 260 15.19 -9.63 -30.91
N THR A 261 16.28 -10.21 -31.45
CA THR A 261 16.33 -10.88 -32.75
C THR A 261 16.17 -12.40 -32.65
N LEU A 262 15.76 -12.93 -31.46
CA LEU A 262 15.64 -14.37 -31.25
C LEU A 262 14.67 -15.03 -32.26
N PRO A 263 14.95 -16.25 -32.73
CA PRO A 263 14.00 -17.01 -33.54
C PRO A 263 12.66 -17.19 -32.85
N ILE A 264 11.57 -17.19 -33.60
CA ILE A 264 10.21 -17.39 -33.07
C ILE A 264 10.08 -18.72 -32.29
N THR A 265 10.82 -19.74 -32.72
CA THR A 265 10.90 -21.05 -32.04
C THR A 265 11.49 -20.95 -30.64
N ASP A 266 12.50 -20.10 -30.45
CA ASP A 266 13.17 -19.89 -29.16
C ASP A 266 12.30 -19.03 -28.26
N ILE A 267 11.67 -17.99 -28.80
CA ILE A 267 10.68 -17.20 -28.06
C ILE A 267 9.53 -18.09 -27.56
N ALA A 268 9.01 -18.98 -28.41
CA ALA A 268 7.97 -19.91 -28.00
C ALA A 268 8.38 -20.73 -26.77
N ARG A 269 9.60 -21.27 -26.76
CA ARG A 269 10.15 -22.02 -25.59
C ARG A 269 10.31 -21.14 -24.35
N LEU A 270 10.87 -19.95 -24.53
CA LEU A 270 11.09 -19.01 -23.41
C LEU A 270 9.80 -18.58 -22.72
N VAL A 271 8.67 -18.56 -23.45
CA VAL A 271 7.37 -18.23 -22.88
C VAL A 271 6.52 -19.47 -22.52
N GLY A 272 7.14 -20.66 -22.49
CA GLY A 272 6.52 -21.88 -21.98
C GLY A 272 5.68 -22.66 -23.01
N TYR A 273 6.07 -22.66 -24.28
CA TYR A 273 5.47 -23.49 -25.33
C TYR A 273 6.52 -24.40 -25.95
N ASP A 274 6.43 -25.70 -25.70
CA ASP A 274 7.32 -26.69 -26.29
C ASP A 274 7.05 -26.89 -27.80
N ASN A 275 5.80 -26.65 -28.22
CA ASN A 275 5.43 -26.77 -29.65
C ASN A 275 5.25 -25.38 -30.30
N PRO A 276 6.18 -24.97 -31.20
CA PRO A 276 6.13 -23.66 -31.85
C PRO A 276 4.92 -23.46 -32.77
N LEU A 277 4.37 -24.54 -33.35
CA LEU A 277 3.16 -24.45 -34.17
C LEU A 277 1.92 -24.17 -33.33
N TYR A 278 1.85 -24.79 -32.14
CA TYR A 278 0.79 -24.49 -31.16
C TYR A 278 0.92 -23.06 -30.64
N PHE A 279 2.12 -22.63 -30.31
CA PHE A 279 2.40 -21.22 -29.94
C PHE A 279 1.91 -20.26 -31.03
N SER A 280 2.27 -20.48 -32.30
CA SER A 280 1.89 -19.59 -33.39
C SER A 280 0.36 -19.49 -33.58
N ARG A 281 -0.36 -20.60 -33.38
CA ARG A 281 -1.83 -20.59 -33.38
C ARG A 281 -2.41 -19.78 -32.20
N MET A 282 -1.88 -19.99 -30.99
CA MET A 282 -2.31 -19.28 -29.83
C MET A 282 -1.99 -17.77 -29.89
N PHE A 283 -0.81 -17.43 -30.40
CA PHE A 283 -0.40 -16.05 -30.60
C PHE A 283 -1.33 -15.36 -31.61
N LYS A 284 -1.63 -15.97 -32.75
CA LYS A 284 -2.59 -15.44 -33.73
C LYS A 284 -3.99 -15.28 -33.13
N LYS A 285 -4.43 -16.23 -32.30
CA LYS A 285 -5.75 -16.18 -31.65
C LYS A 285 -5.85 -15.01 -30.66
N GLU A 286 -4.79 -14.72 -29.93
CA GLU A 286 -4.79 -13.67 -28.87
C GLU A 286 -4.44 -12.27 -29.40
N THR A 287 -3.66 -12.17 -30.50
CA THR A 287 -3.15 -10.91 -31.06
C THR A 287 -3.76 -10.53 -32.43
N GLY A 288 -4.46 -11.44 -33.06
CA GLY A 288 -5.06 -11.23 -34.41
C GLY A 288 -4.11 -11.55 -35.57
N MET A 289 -2.78 -11.65 -35.36
CA MET A 289 -1.77 -11.86 -36.39
C MET A 289 -0.76 -12.96 -36.05
N SER A 290 -0.08 -13.50 -37.08
CA SER A 290 0.95 -14.49 -36.82
C SER A 290 2.18 -13.87 -36.12
N PRO A 291 2.99 -14.66 -35.38
CA PRO A 291 4.24 -14.17 -34.81
C PRO A 291 5.20 -13.56 -35.85
N ARG A 292 5.24 -14.15 -37.04
CA ARG A 292 6.09 -13.66 -38.14
C ARG A 292 5.57 -12.33 -38.68
N GLY A 293 4.25 -12.21 -38.94
CA GLY A 293 3.63 -10.96 -39.37
C GLY A 293 3.79 -9.85 -38.31
N TYR A 294 3.62 -10.16 -37.02
CA TYR A 294 3.85 -9.22 -35.93
C TYR A 294 5.28 -8.66 -35.97
N ARG A 295 6.30 -9.52 -36.09
CA ARG A 295 7.71 -9.09 -36.17
C ARG A 295 8.03 -8.26 -37.40
N GLN A 296 7.35 -8.52 -38.57
CA GLN A 296 7.54 -7.77 -39.80
C GLN A 296 6.79 -6.43 -39.82
N GLY A 297 6.04 -6.11 -38.76
CA GLY A 297 5.25 -4.88 -38.67
C GLY A 297 4.03 -4.87 -39.60
N GLU A 298 3.56 -6.04 -40.07
CA GLU A 298 2.33 -6.15 -40.84
C GLU A 298 1.16 -5.72 -39.99
N LYS A 299 0.52 -4.61 -40.35
CA LYS A 299 -0.75 -4.15 -39.69
C LYS A 299 -1.82 -5.16 -40.09
N GLY A 300 -2.42 -5.84 -39.08
CA GLY A 300 -3.57 -6.69 -39.27
C GLY A 300 -4.85 -5.90 -39.51
#